data_d79dff9138aaeb087f7f5247f719eef7
#
_entry.id   d79dff9138aaeb087f7f5247f719eef7
#
_cell.length_a   1.000
_cell.length_b   1.000
_cell.length_c   1.000
_cell.angle_alpha   90.00
_cell.angle_beta   90.00
_cell.angle_gamma   90.00
#
_symmetry.space_group_name_H-M   'P 1'
#
loop_
_entity.id
_entity.type
_entity.pdbx_description
1 polymer ?
#
loop_
_entity_poly.entity_id
_entity_poly.type
_entity_poly.pdbx_seq_one_letter_code
_entity_poly.pdbx_strand_id
1 'polypeptide(L)'
;MNMKVEGRRSKLESERNGMRLSSGPRLSSLDSRPSAFTLIELLVVIAVIAILSAMLLPVLSKGKLSAQHAACESNLRQLGIATQMYWDDNGGNCFYFRVGRMNNNGTVGMLWWFGWLADGKDGERAFDLSAGVLYPYLNGSDVRLCPALDPAMNAQFKPKGIDVIFSYGCNRYAFVATNQPPVNVNRIKRPTDTALFADSASVDDFLNKPDIWLKEFYYLDLQTNYSSRLNYPESHFRHSQKANVTFADGHVGIEAMVPGSLDKHLPNQNVGQLRPEILKLP
;
A
#
# COMPACT_ATOMS: atom_id res chain seq x y z
N MET A 1 -30.47 22.67 47.48
CA MET A 1 -31.71 23.52 47.54
C MET A 1 -32.83 22.67 47.01
N ASN A 2 -33.62 22.18 47.99
CA ASN A 2 -34.79 21.30 47.77
C ASN A 2 -35.91 22.04 47.08
N MET A 3 -36.62 21.39 46.18
CA MET A 3 -38.07 21.56 46.14
C MET A 3 -38.75 20.32 45.52
N LYS A 4 -39.46 19.62 46.40
CA LYS A 4 -40.57 18.69 46.15
C LYS A 4 -41.74 19.47 45.54
N VAL A 5 -42.47 18.84 44.61
CA VAL A 5 -43.92 19.06 44.51
C VAL A 5 -44.60 17.73 44.26
N GLU A 6 -45.40 17.37 45.27
CA GLU A 6 -46.39 16.30 45.30
C GLU A 6 -47.70 16.74 44.62
N GLY A 7 -48.40 15.77 44.09
CA GLY A 7 -49.84 15.68 44.30
C GLY A 7 -50.77 16.11 43.19
N ARG A 8 -51.47 15.14 42.58
CA ARG A 8 -52.94 15.10 42.59
C ARG A 8 -53.50 13.79 42.06
N ARG A 9 -53.94 12.97 42.98
CA ARG A 9 -55.03 12.00 42.73
C ARG A 9 -56.36 12.72 42.88
N SER A 10 -57.32 12.52 41.95
CA SER A 10 -58.76 12.53 42.18
C SER A 10 -59.38 11.88 40.96
N LYS A 11 -59.91 10.68 41.05
CA LYS A 11 -61.29 10.34 41.38
C LYS A 11 -62.27 10.80 40.30
N LEU A 12 -62.77 9.86 39.53
CA LEU A 12 -64.15 9.75 39.16
C LEU A 12 -64.47 8.30 38.75
N GLU A 13 -65.12 7.60 39.64
CA GLU A 13 -65.91 6.41 39.42
C GLU A 13 -67.26 6.81 38.75
N SER A 14 -67.86 5.80 38.11
CA SER A 14 -69.24 5.70 37.78
C SER A 14 -69.72 6.29 36.44
N GLU A 15 -69.85 5.40 35.50
CA GLU A 15 -71.16 5.17 34.87
C GLU A 15 -71.14 3.85 34.09
N ARG A 16 -71.78 2.83 34.65
CA ARG A 16 -72.23 1.65 33.93
C ARG A 16 -73.47 2.04 33.12
N ASN A 17 -73.36 1.94 31.81
CA ASN A 17 -74.59 1.72 31.05
C ASN A 17 -74.28 0.87 29.78
N GLY A 18 -75.06 -0.17 29.66
CA GLY A 18 -74.90 -1.20 28.70
C GLY A 18 -74.99 -0.73 27.24
N MET A 19 -74.01 -1.16 26.48
CA MET A 19 -74.04 -1.11 25.03
C MET A 19 -73.87 -2.51 24.48
N ARG A 20 -74.94 -3.01 23.85
CA ARG A 20 -74.97 -4.27 23.11
C ARG A 20 -73.84 -4.24 22.05
N LEU A 21 -72.88 -5.17 22.19
CA LEU A 21 -71.92 -5.43 21.13
C LEU A 21 -72.62 -6.08 19.94
N SER A 22 -72.76 -5.32 18.85
CA SER A 22 -73.11 -5.88 17.56
C SER A 22 -71.96 -6.78 17.10
N SER A 23 -72.30 -7.96 16.65
CA SER A 23 -71.37 -8.92 16.05
C SER A 23 -70.75 -8.32 14.79
N GLY A 24 -69.50 -7.77 14.92
CA GLY A 24 -68.67 -7.39 13.80
C GLY A 24 -68.22 -8.61 12.97
N PRO A 25 -67.96 -8.41 11.69
CA PRO A 25 -67.58 -9.51 10.82
C PRO A 25 -66.35 -10.20 11.34
N ARG A 26 -66.40 -11.51 11.47
CA ARG A 26 -65.22 -12.35 11.80
C ARG A 26 -64.21 -12.14 10.68
N LEU A 27 -63.11 -11.46 10.97
CA LEU A 27 -61.91 -11.53 10.17
C LEU A 27 -61.50 -13.00 10.13
N SER A 28 -61.69 -13.61 8.95
CA SER A 28 -61.12 -14.92 8.67
C SER A 28 -59.60 -14.79 8.86
N SER A 29 -59.06 -15.41 9.90
CA SER A 29 -57.63 -15.59 10.03
C SER A 29 -57.18 -16.29 8.77
N LEU A 30 -56.39 -15.58 7.96
CA LEU A 30 -55.57 -16.21 6.92
C LEU A 30 -54.64 -17.13 7.65
N ASP A 31 -55.01 -18.39 7.67
CA ASP A 31 -54.19 -19.50 8.22
C ASP A 31 -52.98 -19.62 7.26
N SER A 32 -52.00 -18.71 7.41
CA SER A 32 -50.70 -18.86 6.78
C SER A 32 -49.99 -19.99 7.52
N ARG A 33 -50.28 -21.22 7.09
CA ARG A 33 -49.49 -22.37 7.53
C ARG A 33 -48.06 -22.09 7.13
N PRO A 34 -47.13 -22.02 8.10
CA PRO A 34 -45.70 -21.94 7.74
C PRO A 34 -45.40 -23.22 6.95
N SER A 35 -45.05 -23.04 5.68
CA SER A 35 -44.60 -24.19 4.89
C SER A 35 -43.32 -24.68 5.54
N ALA A 36 -43.40 -25.90 6.12
CA ALA A 36 -42.24 -26.53 6.73
C ALA A 36 -41.21 -26.76 5.64
N PHE A 37 -40.03 -26.16 5.82
CA PHE A 37 -38.90 -26.32 4.90
C PHE A 37 -38.36 -27.75 4.99
N THR A 38 -38.29 -28.45 3.87
CA THR A 38 -37.75 -29.82 3.88
C THR A 38 -36.22 -29.81 3.96
N LEU A 39 -35.66 -30.82 4.58
CA LEU A 39 -34.21 -30.99 4.69
C LEU A 39 -33.55 -31.08 3.30
N ILE A 40 -34.24 -31.63 2.33
CA ILE A 40 -33.81 -31.73 0.93
C ILE A 40 -33.72 -30.34 0.27
N GLU A 41 -34.71 -29.44 0.46
CA GLU A 41 -34.68 -28.10 -0.09
C GLU A 41 -33.50 -27.29 0.44
N LEU A 42 -33.22 -27.43 1.74
CA LEU A 42 -32.02 -26.77 2.32
C LEU A 42 -30.73 -27.35 1.74
N LEU A 43 -30.63 -28.67 1.61
CA LEU A 43 -29.45 -29.36 1.12
C LEU A 43 -29.14 -28.99 -0.34
N VAL A 44 -30.16 -28.90 -1.20
CA VAL A 44 -29.99 -28.50 -2.60
C VAL A 44 -29.50 -27.05 -2.70
N VAL A 45 -30.04 -26.14 -1.88
CA VAL A 45 -29.59 -24.73 -1.88
C VAL A 45 -28.14 -24.60 -1.49
N ILE A 46 -27.70 -25.26 -0.40
CA ILE A 46 -26.27 -25.18 0.00
C ILE A 46 -25.37 -25.87 -1.03
N ALA A 47 -25.80 -26.93 -1.68
CA ALA A 47 -25.03 -27.58 -2.75
C ALA A 47 -24.84 -26.65 -3.95
N VAL A 48 -25.88 -25.95 -4.40
CA VAL A 48 -25.78 -24.96 -5.49
C VAL A 48 -24.87 -23.81 -5.11
N ILE A 49 -25.02 -23.25 -3.89
CA ILE A 49 -24.15 -22.18 -3.40
C ILE A 49 -22.70 -22.65 -3.36
N ALA A 50 -22.43 -23.87 -2.89
CA ALA A 50 -21.07 -24.41 -2.82
C ALA A 50 -20.42 -24.54 -4.21
N ILE A 51 -21.17 -25.03 -5.20
CA ILE A 51 -20.70 -25.14 -6.58
C ILE A 51 -20.38 -23.76 -7.18
N LEU A 52 -21.31 -22.80 -7.04
CA LEU A 52 -21.11 -21.45 -7.54
C LEU A 52 -19.89 -20.77 -6.86
N SER A 53 -19.78 -20.89 -5.54
CA SER A 53 -18.67 -20.34 -4.77
C SER A 53 -17.32 -20.95 -5.18
N ALA A 54 -17.27 -22.27 -5.42
CA ALA A 54 -16.04 -22.93 -5.86
C ALA A 54 -15.52 -22.42 -7.21
N MET A 55 -16.40 -21.97 -8.10
CA MET A 55 -16.02 -21.36 -9.38
C MET A 55 -15.64 -19.88 -9.25
N LEU A 56 -16.28 -19.14 -8.34
CA LEU A 56 -16.06 -17.70 -8.16
C LEU A 56 -14.76 -17.38 -7.42
N LEU A 57 -14.37 -18.15 -6.40
CA LEU A 57 -13.19 -17.89 -5.57
C LEU A 57 -11.88 -17.76 -6.38
N PRO A 58 -11.53 -18.66 -7.32
CA PRO A 58 -10.30 -18.53 -8.09
C PRO A 58 -10.33 -17.35 -9.07
N VAL A 59 -11.49 -17.00 -9.60
CA VAL A 59 -11.64 -15.83 -10.49
C VAL A 59 -11.46 -14.54 -9.71
N LEU A 60 -12.07 -14.43 -8.53
CA LEU A 60 -11.95 -13.27 -7.65
C LEU A 60 -10.51 -13.04 -7.18
N SER A 61 -9.78 -14.11 -6.86
CA SER A 61 -8.38 -14.02 -6.47
C SER A 61 -7.51 -13.45 -7.59
N LYS A 62 -7.68 -13.93 -8.82
CA LYS A 62 -6.96 -13.40 -10.00
C LYS A 62 -7.35 -11.95 -10.29
N GLY A 63 -8.64 -11.62 -10.17
CA GLY A 63 -9.15 -10.26 -10.33
C GLY A 63 -8.53 -9.28 -9.31
N LYS A 64 -8.42 -9.69 -8.05
CA LYS A 64 -7.76 -8.90 -7.00
C LYS A 64 -6.29 -8.63 -7.34
N LEU A 65 -5.53 -9.64 -7.75
CA LEU A 65 -4.12 -9.47 -8.13
C LEU A 65 -3.95 -8.51 -9.32
N SER A 66 -4.83 -8.63 -10.34
CA SER A 66 -4.81 -7.73 -11.49
C SER A 66 -5.13 -6.28 -11.10
N ALA A 67 -6.12 -6.08 -10.22
CA ALA A 67 -6.47 -4.75 -9.71
C ALA A 67 -5.33 -4.12 -8.89
N GLN A 68 -4.67 -4.90 -8.05
CA GLN A 68 -3.49 -4.45 -7.29
C GLN A 68 -2.33 -4.06 -8.21
N HIS A 69 -2.12 -4.82 -9.29
CA HIS A 69 -1.11 -4.50 -10.30
C HIS A 69 -1.43 -3.19 -11.01
N ALA A 70 -2.65 -3.01 -11.50
CA ALA A 70 -3.08 -1.78 -12.16
C ALA A 70 -2.97 -0.54 -11.24
N ALA A 71 -3.29 -0.68 -9.95
CA ALA A 71 -3.13 0.39 -8.97
C ALA A 71 -1.64 0.74 -8.75
N CYS A 72 -0.76 -0.26 -8.70
CA CYS A 72 0.68 -0.05 -8.61
C CYS A 72 1.24 0.67 -9.86
N GLU A 73 0.83 0.27 -11.07
CA GLU A 73 1.20 0.96 -12.32
C GLU A 73 0.72 2.42 -12.31
N SER A 74 -0.49 2.68 -11.82
CA SER A 74 -1.04 4.03 -11.67
C SER A 74 -0.20 4.88 -10.71
N ASN A 75 0.22 4.34 -9.56
CA ASN A 75 1.07 5.03 -8.60
C ASN A 75 2.43 5.38 -9.21
N LEU A 76 3.06 4.43 -9.88
CA LEU A 76 4.35 4.66 -10.55
C LEU A 76 4.23 5.68 -11.68
N ARG A 77 3.14 5.69 -12.44
CA ARG A 77 2.87 6.72 -13.45
C ARG A 77 2.73 8.11 -12.82
N GLN A 78 2.04 8.22 -11.68
CA GLN A 78 1.94 9.49 -10.95
C GLN A 78 3.30 9.97 -10.46
N LEU A 79 4.17 9.08 -9.95
CA LEU A 79 5.55 9.43 -9.60
C LEU A 79 6.37 9.91 -10.80
N GLY A 80 6.19 9.26 -11.96
CA GLY A 80 6.82 9.68 -13.22
C GLY A 80 6.38 11.08 -13.63
N ILE A 81 5.07 11.34 -13.64
CA ILE A 81 4.51 12.68 -13.98
C ILE A 81 5.01 13.74 -12.99
N ALA A 82 4.95 13.47 -11.69
CA ALA A 82 5.45 14.39 -10.66
C ALA A 82 6.94 14.70 -10.85
N THR A 83 7.73 13.73 -11.27
CA THR A 83 9.14 13.93 -11.58
C THR A 83 9.35 14.80 -12.81
N GLN A 84 8.57 14.63 -13.86
CA GLN A 84 8.64 15.50 -15.05
C GLN A 84 8.25 16.93 -14.71
N MET A 85 7.18 17.14 -13.93
CA MET A 85 6.80 18.48 -13.45
C MET A 85 7.93 19.11 -12.62
N TYR A 86 8.56 18.33 -11.75
CA TYR A 86 9.73 18.81 -11.00
C TYR A 86 10.88 19.23 -11.92
N TRP A 87 11.19 18.47 -12.98
CA TRP A 87 12.24 18.82 -13.94
C TRP A 87 11.94 20.12 -14.67
N ASP A 88 10.69 20.33 -15.08
CA ASP A 88 10.26 21.57 -15.75
C ASP A 88 10.48 22.79 -14.85
N ASP A 89 10.14 22.68 -13.57
CA ASP A 89 10.31 23.77 -12.60
C ASP A 89 11.77 23.99 -12.17
N ASN A 90 12.64 22.98 -12.33
CA ASN A 90 14.02 23.02 -11.85
C ASN A 90 15.08 23.01 -12.98
N GLY A 91 14.71 23.48 -14.18
CA GLY A 91 15.62 23.59 -15.32
C GLY A 91 16.20 22.25 -15.79
N GLY A 92 15.42 21.18 -15.66
CA GLY A 92 15.80 19.82 -16.04
C GLY A 92 16.71 19.11 -15.04
N ASN A 93 16.96 19.66 -13.85
CA ASN A 93 17.77 19.02 -12.84
C ASN A 93 16.96 17.99 -12.05
N CYS A 94 17.54 16.81 -11.88
CA CYS A 94 16.98 15.77 -11.01
C CYS A 94 17.10 16.18 -9.55
N PHE A 95 16.16 15.73 -8.72
CA PHE A 95 16.24 15.90 -7.27
C PHE A 95 17.28 14.97 -6.65
N TYR A 96 17.60 15.19 -5.38
CA TYR A 96 18.46 14.31 -4.60
C TYR A 96 17.67 13.20 -3.96
N PHE A 97 18.11 11.93 -4.11
CA PHE A 97 17.41 10.82 -3.43
C PHE A 97 17.55 10.89 -1.90
N ARG A 98 18.65 11.51 -1.43
CA ARG A 98 18.95 11.76 -0.02
C ARG A 98 19.60 13.13 0.13
N VAL A 99 19.00 13.98 0.94
CA VAL A 99 19.49 15.34 1.19
C VAL A 99 20.47 15.38 2.34
N GLY A 100 20.15 14.74 3.46
CA GLY A 100 20.99 14.72 4.64
C GLY A 100 20.21 14.70 5.94
N ARG A 101 20.92 14.77 7.05
CA ARG A 101 20.31 14.83 8.38
C ARG A 101 19.76 16.23 8.65
N MET A 102 18.55 16.28 9.16
CA MET A 102 17.93 17.52 9.59
C MET A 102 17.06 17.31 10.84
N ASN A 103 16.84 18.39 11.56
CA ASN A 103 15.95 18.42 12.71
C ASN A 103 14.54 18.81 12.24
N ASN A 104 13.55 18.00 12.58
CA ASN A 104 12.15 18.31 12.39
C ASN A 104 11.45 18.29 13.74
N ASN A 105 10.97 19.44 14.21
CA ASN A 105 10.31 19.62 15.49
C ASN A 105 11.05 19.00 16.70
N GLY A 106 12.37 19.20 16.77
CA GLY A 106 13.20 18.71 17.88
C GLY A 106 13.69 17.26 17.72
N THR A 107 13.26 16.56 16.68
CA THR A 107 13.70 15.20 16.39
C THR A 107 14.67 15.18 15.21
N VAL A 108 15.79 14.50 15.39
CA VAL A 108 16.78 14.33 14.31
C VAL A 108 16.37 13.16 13.42
N GLY A 109 16.53 13.34 12.12
CA GLY A 109 16.22 12.32 11.13
C GLY A 109 16.91 12.58 9.81
N MET A 110 16.60 11.77 8.81
CA MET A 110 17.13 11.86 7.46
C MET A 110 16.07 12.37 6.49
N LEU A 111 16.39 13.39 5.71
CA LEU A 111 15.54 13.84 4.60
C LEU A 111 15.86 13.05 3.35
N TRP A 112 14.84 12.35 2.86
CA TRP A 112 14.83 11.57 1.63
C TRP A 112 13.95 12.25 0.57
N TRP A 113 13.99 11.77 -0.64
CA TRP A 113 13.16 12.25 -1.74
C TRP A 113 11.65 12.19 -1.46
N PHE A 114 11.18 11.21 -0.70
CA PHE A 114 9.77 11.02 -0.34
C PHE A 114 9.35 11.76 0.93
N GLY A 115 10.29 12.29 1.71
CA GLY A 115 9.99 12.98 2.97
C GLY A 115 11.09 12.80 4.01
N TRP A 116 10.80 13.27 5.22
CA TRP A 116 11.67 13.13 6.36
C TRP A 116 11.33 11.88 7.18
N LEU A 117 12.35 11.20 7.64
CA LEU A 117 12.26 10.00 8.47
C LEU A 117 13.15 10.15 9.71
N ALA A 118 12.55 10.05 10.91
CA ALA A 118 13.26 10.12 12.18
C ALA A 118 14.32 9.01 12.31
N ASP A 119 15.40 9.31 13.03
CA ASP A 119 16.29 8.26 13.54
C ASP A 119 15.56 7.45 14.62
N GLY A 120 15.95 6.20 14.80
CA GLY A 120 15.36 5.34 15.81
C GLY A 120 15.28 3.88 15.40
N LYS A 121 14.54 3.11 16.18
CA LYS A 121 14.30 1.68 15.90
C LYS A 121 13.25 1.51 14.81
N ASP A 122 13.42 0.46 14.01
CA ASP A 122 12.43 0.11 13.00
C ASP A 122 11.09 -0.23 13.66
N GLY A 123 10.02 0.28 13.06
CA GLY A 123 8.64 0.20 13.57
C GLY A 123 8.24 1.35 14.51
N GLU A 124 9.19 2.20 14.94
CA GLU A 124 8.93 3.28 15.90
C GLU A 124 9.24 4.68 15.33
N ARG A 125 9.83 4.77 14.13
CA ARG A 125 10.27 6.04 13.56
C ARG A 125 9.10 6.87 13.08
N ALA A 126 9.01 8.12 13.54
CA ALA A 126 8.11 9.10 12.96
C ALA A 126 8.58 9.48 11.56
N PHE A 127 7.64 9.84 10.69
CA PHE A 127 7.94 10.33 9.35
C PHE A 127 7.02 11.48 8.95
N ASP A 128 7.52 12.33 8.05
CA ASP A 128 6.79 13.47 7.49
C ASP A 128 6.96 13.47 5.97
N LEU A 129 5.90 13.07 5.28
CA LEU A 129 5.88 12.99 3.81
C LEU A 129 5.80 14.37 3.17
N SER A 130 5.27 15.38 3.88
CA SER A 130 5.12 16.74 3.34
C SER A 130 6.49 17.41 3.09
N ALA A 131 7.53 16.92 3.75
CA ALA A 131 8.91 17.35 3.51
C ALA A 131 9.52 16.75 2.21
N GLY A 132 8.82 15.84 1.53
CA GLY A 132 9.29 15.19 0.32
C GLY A 132 9.29 16.13 -0.88
N VAL A 133 10.32 16.03 -1.71
CA VAL A 133 10.51 16.92 -2.88
C VAL A 133 9.40 16.78 -3.93
N LEU A 134 8.81 15.62 -4.06
CA LEU A 134 7.68 15.36 -4.98
C LEU A 134 6.30 15.63 -4.35
N TYR A 135 6.23 15.88 -3.05
CA TYR A 135 4.95 16.10 -2.36
C TYR A 135 4.07 17.19 -2.98
N PRO A 136 4.61 18.37 -3.37
CA PRO A 136 3.82 19.44 -4.00
C PRO A 136 3.21 19.02 -5.36
N TYR A 137 3.88 18.12 -6.07
CA TYR A 137 3.48 17.67 -7.42
C TYR A 137 2.51 16.49 -7.38
N LEU A 138 2.41 15.79 -6.24
CA LEU A 138 1.51 14.65 -6.05
C LEU A 138 0.08 15.05 -5.63
N ASN A 139 -0.14 16.36 -5.36
CA ASN A 139 -1.46 16.95 -5.12
C ASN A 139 -2.30 16.19 -4.06
N GLY A 140 -1.64 15.69 -3.00
CA GLY A 140 -2.28 14.90 -1.95
C GLY A 140 -2.61 13.44 -2.32
N SER A 141 -2.18 12.98 -3.49
CA SER A 141 -2.34 11.57 -3.90
C SER A 141 -1.50 10.67 -3.00
N ASP A 142 -2.11 9.63 -2.44
CA ASP A 142 -1.39 8.61 -1.65
C ASP A 142 -0.78 7.54 -2.57
N VAL A 143 0.32 7.91 -3.22
CA VAL A 143 1.09 7.02 -4.12
C VAL A 143 2.15 6.20 -3.39
N ARG A 144 2.17 6.22 -2.06
CA ARG A 144 3.23 5.62 -1.24
C ARG A 144 3.32 4.12 -1.37
N LEU A 145 2.18 3.45 -1.38
CA LEU A 145 2.10 2.01 -1.19
C LEU A 145 1.58 1.29 -2.42
N CYS A 146 2.32 0.28 -2.82
CA CYS A 146 1.80 -0.72 -3.74
C CYS A 146 0.80 -1.63 -2.99
N PRO A 147 -0.45 -1.76 -3.44
CA PRO A 147 -1.44 -2.59 -2.77
C PRO A 147 -1.09 -4.09 -2.70
N ALA A 148 -0.13 -4.53 -3.51
CA ALA A 148 0.39 -5.90 -3.45
C ALA A 148 1.44 -6.10 -2.34
N LEU A 149 1.98 -5.02 -1.77
CA LEU A 149 2.78 -5.07 -0.55
C LEU A 149 1.85 -4.77 0.64
N ASP A 150 1.12 -5.77 1.09
CA ASP A 150 0.26 -5.65 2.26
C ASP A 150 1.01 -6.13 3.51
N PRO A 151 1.45 -5.21 4.39
CA PRO A 151 2.18 -5.58 5.59
C PRO A 151 1.37 -6.44 6.56
N ALA A 152 0.04 -6.25 6.58
CA ALA A 152 -0.86 -7.00 7.47
C ALA A 152 -0.97 -8.48 7.06
N MET A 153 -0.72 -8.79 5.78
CA MET A 153 -0.75 -10.15 5.25
C MET A 153 0.65 -10.80 5.16
N ASN A 154 1.71 -10.05 5.44
CA ASN A 154 3.08 -10.54 5.37
C ASN A 154 3.74 -10.54 6.75
N ALA A 155 3.71 -11.66 7.44
CA ALA A 155 4.29 -11.83 8.77
C ALA A 155 5.82 -11.61 8.82
N GLN A 156 6.51 -11.62 7.67
CA GLN A 156 7.95 -11.36 7.56
C GLN A 156 8.26 -9.90 7.24
N PHE A 157 7.24 -9.05 7.05
CA PHE A 157 7.45 -7.63 6.78
C PHE A 157 7.51 -6.82 8.08
N LYS A 158 8.53 -5.99 8.19
CA LYS A 158 8.69 -5.04 9.30
C LYS A 158 8.87 -3.62 8.77
N PRO A 159 7.93 -2.70 9.00
CA PRO A 159 8.07 -1.32 8.55
C PRO A 159 9.23 -0.63 9.27
N LYS A 160 9.86 0.33 8.62
CA LYS A 160 10.90 1.18 9.23
C LYS A 160 10.28 2.29 10.09
N GLY A 161 9.15 2.82 9.69
CA GLY A 161 8.39 3.82 10.46
C GLY A 161 7.33 3.21 11.35
N ILE A 162 6.56 4.06 12.03
CA ILE A 162 5.35 3.68 12.77
C ILE A 162 4.29 3.00 11.89
N ASP A 163 4.43 3.19 10.56
CA ASP A 163 3.68 2.55 9.50
C ASP A 163 4.60 2.40 8.29
N VAL A 164 4.13 1.75 7.22
CA VAL A 164 4.87 1.67 5.95
C VAL A 164 4.97 3.06 5.34
N ILE A 165 6.19 3.48 5.03
CA ILE A 165 6.46 4.82 4.55
C ILE A 165 6.34 4.87 3.04
N PHE A 166 7.08 4.00 2.32
CA PHE A 166 7.11 3.98 0.87
C PHE A 166 7.50 2.60 0.33
N SER A 167 6.87 2.13 -0.75
CA SER A 167 7.14 0.82 -1.34
C SER A 167 7.80 0.87 -2.72
N TYR A 168 8.22 2.05 -3.14
CA TYR A 168 8.94 2.28 -4.40
C TYR A 168 10.31 2.86 -4.12
N GLY A 169 11.32 2.41 -4.85
CA GLY A 169 12.67 2.94 -4.79
C GLY A 169 12.99 3.78 -6.02
N CYS A 170 13.71 4.88 -5.85
CA CYS A 170 14.21 5.68 -6.95
C CYS A 170 15.60 5.23 -7.41
N ASN A 171 15.91 5.40 -8.67
CA ASN A 171 17.22 5.11 -9.23
C ASN A 171 18.27 6.08 -8.71
N ARG A 172 19.18 5.63 -7.84
CA ARG A 172 20.23 6.48 -7.23
C ARG A 172 21.28 7.00 -8.22
N TYR A 173 21.30 6.52 -9.43
CA TYR A 173 22.21 7.01 -10.47
C TYR A 173 21.61 8.19 -11.25
N ALA A 174 20.29 8.25 -11.34
CA ALA A 174 19.56 9.40 -11.85
C ALA A 174 19.35 10.46 -10.76
N PHE A 175 19.05 10.02 -9.54
CA PHE A 175 18.79 10.84 -8.37
C PHE A 175 19.95 10.67 -7.37
N VAL A 176 20.99 11.48 -7.49
CA VAL A 176 22.20 11.39 -6.66
C VAL A 176 22.00 11.91 -5.24
N ALA A 177 22.97 11.70 -4.34
CA ALA A 177 22.97 12.35 -3.03
C ALA A 177 23.58 13.77 -3.13
N THR A 178 23.33 14.63 -2.13
CA THR A 178 23.78 16.04 -2.12
C THR A 178 25.31 16.27 -2.14
N ASN A 179 26.08 15.21 -1.94
CA ASN A 179 27.55 15.27 -2.11
C ASN A 179 28.01 15.23 -3.57
N GLN A 180 27.07 15.14 -4.52
CA GLN A 180 27.30 15.17 -5.96
C GLN A 180 26.42 16.23 -6.61
N PRO A 181 26.83 16.83 -7.75
CA PRO A 181 25.94 17.74 -8.48
C PRO A 181 24.72 16.97 -9.02
N PRO A 182 23.53 17.60 -9.09
CA PRO A 182 22.34 16.96 -9.61
C PRO A 182 22.55 16.56 -11.08
N VAL A 183 22.00 15.41 -11.44
CA VAL A 183 21.97 15.00 -12.85
C VAL A 183 20.96 15.84 -13.58
N ASN A 184 21.32 16.37 -14.75
CA ASN A 184 20.34 17.02 -15.63
C ASN A 184 19.71 16.00 -16.58
N VAL A 185 18.40 16.09 -16.81
CA VAL A 185 17.63 15.17 -17.66
C VAL A 185 18.19 15.04 -19.06
N ASN A 186 18.82 16.10 -19.61
CA ASN A 186 19.46 16.07 -20.92
C ASN A 186 20.66 15.10 -21.00
N ARG A 187 21.17 14.61 -19.88
CA ARG A 187 22.19 13.58 -19.83
C ARG A 187 21.63 12.17 -19.95
N ILE A 188 20.31 12.00 -19.84
CA ILE A 188 19.63 10.72 -20.00
C ILE A 188 19.47 10.44 -21.50
N LYS A 189 20.42 9.72 -22.07
CA LYS A 189 20.45 9.46 -23.53
C LYS A 189 19.40 8.46 -23.99
N ARG A 190 18.93 7.58 -23.11
CA ARG A 190 17.95 6.54 -23.41
C ARG A 190 16.77 6.63 -22.42
N PRO A 191 15.89 7.64 -22.55
CA PRO A 191 14.81 7.85 -21.59
C PRO A 191 13.82 6.68 -21.54
N THR A 192 13.60 5.99 -22.65
CA THR A 192 12.75 4.79 -22.73
C THR A 192 13.35 3.54 -22.06
N ASP A 193 14.63 3.58 -21.70
CA ASP A 193 15.37 2.45 -21.13
C ASP A 193 16.16 2.88 -19.87
N THR A 194 15.82 4.01 -19.29
CA THR A 194 16.38 4.50 -18.02
C THR A 194 15.29 4.53 -16.96
N ALA A 195 15.40 3.64 -16.00
CA ALA A 195 14.44 3.56 -14.89
C ALA A 195 14.56 4.75 -13.95
N LEU A 196 13.45 5.31 -13.53
CA LEU A 196 13.37 6.32 -12.47
C LEU A 196 12.95 5.72 -11.13
N PHE A 197 11.87 4.94 -11.15
CA PHE A 197 11.34 4.27 -9.95
C PHE A 197 10.98 2.83 -10.29
N ALA A 198 11.03 1.98 -9.28
CA ALA A 198 10.48 0.63 -9.37
C ALA A 198 9.93 0.14 -8.03
N ASP A 199 9.18 -0.94 -8.09
CA ASP A 199 8.84 -1.72 -6.90
C ASP A 199 10.10 -2.09 -6.13
N SER A 200 10.17 -1.73 -4.85
CA SER A 200 11.36 -1.95 -4.03
C SER A 200 11.03 -2.56 -2.68
N ALA A 201 11.95 -3.34 -2.19
CA ALA A 201 12.07 -3.86 -0.83
C ALA A 201 13.48 -4.43 -0.65
N SER A 202 13.94 -4.55 0.57
CA SER A 202 15.18 -5.23 0.90
C SER A 202 14.98 -6.27 1.99
N VAL A 203 15.83 -7.27 2.01
CA VAL A 203 15.91 -8.23 3.10
C VAL A 203 16.94 -7.72 4.11
N ASP A 204 16.50 -7.52 5.36
CA ASP A 204 17.39 -7.08 6.44
C ASP A 204 17.97 -8.29 7.19
N ASP A 205 19.17 -8.66 6.85
CA ASP A 205 20.03 -9.57 7.60
C ASP A 205 21.14 -8.82 8.35
N PHE A 206 21.01 -7.50 8.48
CA PHE A 206 22.00 -6.62 9.08
C PHE A 206 22.30 -7.08 10.52
N LEU A 207 23.55 -7.48 10.81
CA LEU A 207 24.01 -7.88 12.12
C LEU A 207 23.76 -9.34 12.54
N ASN A 208 23.61 -10.31 11.63
CA ASN A 208 23.40 -11.72 11.99
C ASN A 208 22.29 -11.90 13.05
N LYS A 209 21.21 -11.12 12.92
CA LYS A 209 20.03 -11.22 13.78
C LYS A 209 19.39 -12.58 13.55
N PRO A 210 18.84 -13.21 14.59
CA PRO A 210 18.10 -14.46 14.45
C PRO A 210 16.84 -14.29 13.56
N ASP A 211 16.34 -13.06 13.44
CA ASP A 211 15.15 -12.74 12.68
C ASP A 211 15.49 -11.96 11.43
N ILE A 212 15.21 -12.53 10.27
CA ILE A 212 15.38 -11.90 8.97
C ILE A 212 14.03 -11.34 8.55
N TRP A 213 13.99 -10.05 8.18
CA TRP A 213 12.77 -9.34 7.83
C TRP A 213 12.83 -8.76 6.45
N LEU A 214 11.69 -8.76 5.76
CA LEU A 214 11.46 -7.91 4.59
C LEU A 214 11.20 -6.49 5.07
N LYS A 215 11.84 -5.49 4.45
CA LYS A 215 11.71 -4.06 4.79
C LYS A 215 11.51 -3.22 3.55
N GLU A 216 10.94 -2.05 3.74
CA GLU A 216 10.91 -1.00 2.74
C GLU A 216 12.32 -0.58 2.34
N PHE A 217 12.47 -0.26 1.06
CA PHE A 217 13.70 0.30 0.54
C PHE A 217 13.41 1.45 -0.41
N TYR A 218 14.20 2.50 -0.37
CA TYR A 218 13.82 3.80 -0.94
C TYR A 218 14.61 4.20 -2.16
N TYR A 219 15.60 3.41 -2.56
CA TYR A 219 16.37 3.60 -3.78
C TYR A 219 16.79 2.26 -4.38
N LEU A 220 17.19 2.29 -5.65
CA LEU A 220 17.64 1.14 -6.42
C LEU A 220 19.13 1.32 -6.68
N ASP A 221 19.94 0.33 -6.34
CA ASP A 221 21.39 0.34 -6.49
C ASP A 221 21.88 -0.88 -7.25
N LEU A 222 22.97 -0.69 -7.98
CA LEU A 222 23.71 -1.77 -8.64
C LEU A 222 24.89 -2.24 -7.77
N GLN A 223 25.18 -1.55 -6.67
CA GLN A 223 26.34 -1.86 -5.86
C GLN A 223 26.20 -3.20 -5.17
N THR A 224 27.05 -4.09 -5.62
CA THR A 224 27.37 -5.35 -4.98
C THR A 224 28.33 -5.21 -3.77
N ASN A 225 28.79 -3.99 -3.46
CA ASN A 225 29.89 -3.73 -2.52
C ASN A 225 29.52 -2.64 -1.50
N TYR A 226 28.57 -2.89 -0.62
CA TYR A 226 28.52 -2.14 0.62
C TYR A 226 29.26 -2.97 1.70
N SER A 227 30.51 -2.57 1.99
CA SER A 227 31.38 -3.10 3.07
C SER A 227 31.17 -4.60 3.37
N SER A 228 31.76 -5.48 2.57
CA SER A 228 31.80 -6.94 2.73
C SER A 228 30.50 -7.73 2.52
N ARG A 229 29.41 -7.12 2.10
CA ARG A 229 28.14 -7.76 1.82
C ARG A 229 27.87 -7.75 0.32
N LEU A 230 28.26 -8.80 -0.33
CA LEU A 230 28.02 -9.07 -1.75
C LEU A 230 26.51 -9.31 -1.96
N ASN A 231 25.90 -8.52 -2.86
CA ASN A 231 24.56 -8.76 -3.41
C ASN A 231 23.39 -8.61 -2.45
N TYR A 232 23.06 -7.39 -2.02
CA TYR A 232 21.73 -7.10 -1.49
C TYR A 232 20.84 -6.63 -2.64
N PRO A 233 19.92 -7.47 -3.10
CA PRO A 233 18.92 -7.05 -4.05
C PRO A 233 17.93 -6.10 -3.37
N GLU A 234 17.48 -5.08 -4.11
CA GLU A 234 16.65 -3.99 -3.59
C GLU A 234 15.35 -3.82 -4.38
N SER A 235 15.16 -4.62 -5.42
CA SER A 235 13.94 -4.59 -6.21
C SER A 235 13.01 -5.73 -5.80
N HIS A 236 11.72 -5.46 -5.76
CA HIS A 236 10.72 -6.40 -5.29
C HIS A 236 9.80 -6.86 -6.41
N PHE A 237 9.85 -8.13 -6.76
CA PHE A 237 9.12 -8.71 -7.88
C PHE A 237 7.77 -9.28 -7.42
N ARG A 238 6.93 -8.41 -6.85
CA ARG A 238 5.67 -8.76 -6.17
C ARG A 238 4.48 -8.99 -7.10
N HIS A 239 4.59 -8.64 -8.37
CA HIS A 239 3.54 -8.80 -9.38
C HIS A 239 3.81 -10.02 -10.25
N SER A 240 3.42 -11.21 -9.76
CA SER A 240 3.67 -12.48 -10.47
C SER A 240 5.15 -12.66 -10.85
N GLN A 241 6.06 -12.45 -9.90
CA GLN A 241 7.52 -12.50 -10.06
C GLN A 241 8.08 -11.45 -11.03
N LYS A 242 7.38 -10.35 -11.20
CA LYS A 242 7.80 -9.18 -11.97
C LYS A 242 7.73 -7.92 -11.11
N ALA A 243 8.50 -6.91 -11.48
CA ALA A 243 8.48 -5.58 -10.88
C ALA A 243 7.96 -4.56 -11.89
N ASN A 244 7.14 -3.62 -11.43
CA ASN A 244 6.78 -2.45 -12.23
C ASN A 244 7.88 -1.41 -12.14
N VAL A 245 8.16 -0.75 -13.25
CA VAL A 245 9.23 0.26 -13.39
C VAL A 245 8.71 1.45 -14.16
N THR A 246 8.96 2.64 -13.64
CA THR A 246 8.73 3.90 -14.37
C THR A 246 10.01 4.33 -15.05
N PHE A 247 9.94 4.66 -16.32
CA PHE A 247 11.07 5.11 -17.13
C PHE A 247 11.09 6.63 -17.29
N ALA A 248 12.24 7.17 -17.74
CA ALA A 248 12.46 8.61 -17.80
C ALA A 248 11.60 9.33 -18.85
N ASP A 249 11.04 8.62 -19.82
CA ASP A 249 10.04 9.14 -20.77
C ASP A 249 8.61 9.16 -20.21
N GLY A 250 8.41 8.65 -18.98
CA GLY A 250 7.12 8.61 -18.28
C GLY A 250 6.30 7.35 -18.50
N HIS A 251 6.74 6.40 -19.35
CA HIS A 251 6.02 5.13 -19.45
C HIS A 251 6.28 4.24 -18.24
N VAL A 252 5.34 3.34 -17.94
CA VAL A 252 5.48 2.28 -16.95
C VAL A 252 5.60 0.95 -17.67
N GLY A 253 6.65 0.22 -17.39
CA GLY A 253 6.91 -1.09 -17.93
C GLY A 253 7.03 -2.15 -16.84
N ILE A 254 7.18 -3.38 -17.26
CA ILE A 254 7.31 -4.55 -16.40
C ILE A 254 8.67 -5.19 -16.64
N GLU A 255 9.44 -5.40 -15.58
CA GLU A 255 10.76 -6.03 -15.64
C GLU A 255 10.77 -7.39 -14.94
N ALA A 256 11.51 -8.32 -15.52
CA ALA A 256 11.80 -9.60 -14.89
C ALA A 256 13.04 -9.50 -14.00
N MET A 257 13.10 -10.38 -13.01
CA MET A 257 14.27 -10.50 -12.14
C MET A 257 15.48 -11.02 -12.93
N VAL A 258 16.65 -10.45 -12.70
CA VAL A 258 17.91 -10.98 -13.24
C VAL A 258 18.11 -12.40 -12.71
N PRO A 259 18.34 -13.38 -13.59
CA PRO A 259 18.58 -14.77 -13.18
C PRO A 259 19.70 -14.89 -12.14
N GLY A 260 19.43 -15.61 -11.06
CA GLY A 260 20.40 -15.83 -9.97
C GLY A 260 20.53 -14.70 -8.98
N SER A 261 19.78 -13.60 -9.11
CA SER A 261 19.80 -12.46 -8.18
C SER A 261 18.80 -12.55 -7.02
N LEU A 262 17.99 -13.61 -6.98
CA LEU A 262 17.02 -13.83 -5.90
C LEU A 262 17.73 -13.87 -4.54
N ASP A 263 17.21 -13.12 -3.56
CA ASP A 263 17.72 -13.15 -2.20
C ASP A 263 17.59 -14.55 -1.60
N LYS A 264 18.70 -15.02 -1.01
CA LYS A 264 18.80 -16.39 -0.49
C LYS A 264 18.23 -16.54 0.92
N HIS A 265 18.06 -15.44 1.67
CA HIS A 265 17.59 -15.46 3.05
C HIS A 265 16.07 -15.52 3.13
N LEU A 266 15.38 -14.83 2.20
CA LEU A 266 13.92 -14.83 2.08
C LEU A 266 13.48 -15.09 0.62
N PRO A 267 13.74 -16.27 0.06
CA PRO A 267 13.48 -16.53 -1.35
C PRO A 267 11.98 -16.46 -1.73
N ASN A 268 11.11 -16.69 -0.77
CA ASN A 268 9.66 -16.58 -0.94
C ASN A 268 9.15 -15.12 -1.07
N GLN A 269 10.00 -14.13 -0.74
CA GLN A 269 9.65 -12.72 -0.83
C GLN A 269 9.96 -12.09 -2.20
N ASN A 270 10.55 -12.84 -3.13
CA ASN A 270 10.86 -12.37 -4.49
C ASN A 270 11.63 -11.03 -4.53
N VAL A 271 12.59 -10.84 -3.64
CA VAL A 271 13.52 -9.72 -3.70
C VAL A 271 14.70 -10.10 -4.59
N GLY A 272 15.02 -9.26 -5.56
CA GLY A 272 16.04 -9.55 -6.56
C GLY A 272 16.60 -8.27 -7.19
N GLN A 273 17.31 -8.40 -8.31
CA GLN A 273 17.89 -7.27 -9.04
C GLN A 273 17.17 -7.04 -10.36
N LEU A 274 16.98 -5.76 -10.69
CA LEU A 274 16.66 -5.32 -12.04
C LEU A 274 17.90 -5.42 -12.92
N ARG A 275 17.70 -5.52 -14.25
CA ARG A 275 18.80 -5.50 -15.20
C ARG A 275 19.62 -4.20 -15.06
N PRO A 276 20.95 -4.29 -14.97
CA PRO A 276 21.82 -3.14 -14.74
C PRO A 276 21.73 -2.04 -15.79
N GLU A 277 21.36 -2.38 -17.00
CA GLU A 277 21.32 -1.48 -18.15
C GLU A 277 20.31 -0.36 -17.99
N ILE A 278 19.19 -0.61 -17.28
CA ILE A 278 18.16 0.40 -17.05
C ILE A 278 18.46 1.32 -15.86
N LEU A 279 19.39 0.93 -14.97
CA LEU A 279 19.77 1.75 -13.82
C LEU A 279 20.98 2.64 -14.12
N LYS A 280 21.88 2.23 -15.00
CA LYS A 280 23.05 3.02 -15.38
C LYS A 280 22.63 4.19 -16.28
N LEU A 281 23.13 5.37 -15.97
CA LEU A 281 23.12 6.48 -16.92
C LEU A 281 24.22 6.22 -17.95
N PRO A 282 23.91 6.21 -19.25
CA PRO A 282 24.88 6.00 -20.32
C PRO A 282 25.84 7.18 -20.48
#